data_7f66678a008db9a925d96d99c786d39e
#
_entry.id   7f66678a008db9a925d96d99c786d39e
#
_cell.length_a   1.000
_cell.length_b   1.000
_cell.length_c   1.000
_cell.angle_alpha   90.00
_cell.angle_beta   90.00
_cell.angle_gamma   90.00
#
_symmetry.space_group_name_H-M   'P 1'
#
loop_
_entity.id
_entity.type
_entity.pdbx_description
1 polymer ?
#
loop_
_entity_poly.entity_id
_entity_poly.type
_entity_poly.pdbx_seq_one_letter_code
_entity_poly.pdbx_strand_id
1 'polypeptide(L)'
;LAFLWFAREKCDLVVLETGLGGRCDATNVVPHKLVAAITKIGYDHMEVLGDTLDKIAAEKAGIIKEGTVVVNYPDQPAEAMGPILTAAAEAHTSIITPDKDDLTLLRGKRLENRIDYGGYRAALGLPGTHQANHAAMAVEIALALWREFGYDISDDAILQGLADARMPARIEVLRRHPLLLLDGCHNPDGAKMLAATLTRADFEENLVGVLGVLADKDYKDMLSDLAPCFAKIYTVTPNCPRALSAEELQKEARFHTDAEAADSVADAIRKAVDYADENNLAGVVVCGSLYLAAEARPLLLKEAEK
;
A
#
# COMPACT_ATOMS: atom_id res chain seq x y z
N LEU A 1 -6.78 -22.18 10.34
CA LEU A 1 -5.73 -22.97 9.66
C LEU A 1 -4.35 -22.33 9.84
N ALA A 2 -4.17 -21.04 9.56
CA ALA A 2 -2.87 -20.37 9.66
C ALA A 2 -2.19 -20.55 11.03
N PHE A 3 -2.89 -20.33 12.14
CA PHE A 3 -2.33 -20.50 13.48
C PHE A 3 -1.86 -21.93 13.76
N LEU A 4 -2.61 -22.95 13.29
CA LEU A 4 -2.18 -24.35 13.39
C LEU A 4 -0.91 -24.62 12.56
N TRP A 5 -0.80 -23.99 11.40
CA TRP A 5 0.39 -24.09 10.57
C TRP A 5 1.60 -23.46 11.26
N PHE A 6 1.49 -22.23 11.76
CA PHE A 6 2.57 -21.55 12.49
C PHE A 6 3.04 -22.36 13.70
N ALA A 7 2.10 -22.92 14.47
CA ALA A 7 2.42 -23.79 15.60
C ALA A 7 3.15 -25.07 15.17
N ARG A 8 2.74 -25.68 14.04
CA ARG A 8 3.39 -26.86 13.47
C ARG A 8 4.81 -26.56 12.99
N GLU A 9 4.99 -25.43 12.31
CA GLU A 9 6.31 -24.97 11.80
C GLU A 9 7.19 -24.42 12.93
N LYS A 10 6.67 -24.32 14.17
CA LYS A 10 7.38 -23.79 15.35
C LYS A 10 7.99 -22.39 15.08
N CYS A 11 7.20 -21.52 14.47
CA CYS A 11 7.63 -20.15 14.22
C CYS A 11 7.96 -19.43 15.53
N ASP A 12 9.12 -18.78 15.62
CA ASP A 12 9.53 -17.99 16.78
C ASP A 12 8.72 -16.69 16.86
N LEU A 13 8.42 -16.08 15.70
CA LEU A 13 7.62 -14.87 15.55
C LEU A 13 6.62 -15.04 14.40
N VAL A 14 5.46 -14.43 14.56
CA VAL A 14 4.41 -14.39 13.54
C VAL A 14 3.95 -12.97 13.35
N VAL A 15 3.97 -12.49 12.10
CA VAL A 15 3.39 -11.20 11.72
C VAL A 15 1.99 -11.45 11.17
N LEU A 16 0.98 -10.89 11.84
CA LEU A 16 -0.44 -11.04 11.48
C LEU A 16 -0.98 -9.73 10.91
N GLU A 17 -1.43 -9.76 9.67
CA GLU A 17 -2.22 -8.67 9.12
C GLU A 17 -3.69 -8.86 9.46
N THR A 18 -4.32 -7.81 10.02
CA THR A 18 -5.76 -7.77 10.28
C THR A 18 -6.52 -7.72 8.95
N GLY A 19 -7.52 -8.58 8.78
CA GLY A 19 -8.31 -8.60 7.54
C GLY A 19 -9.25 -7.40 7.43
N LEU A 20 -10.00 -7.09 8.52
CA LEU A 20 -10.94 -5.98 8.57
C LEU A 20 -11.11 -5.46 9.99
N GLY A 21 -11.01 -4.13 10.15
CA GLY A 21 -11.18 -3.48 11.46
C GLY A 21 -10.06 -3.85 12.42
N GLY A 22 -10.35 -4.65 13.42
CA GLY A 22 -9.40 -5.12 14.42
C GLY A 22 -10.09 -5.85 15.57
N ARG A 23 -11.00 -5.19 16.27
CA ARG A 23 -11.67 -5.70 17.48
C ARG A 23 -12.33 -7.06 17.25
N CYS A 24 -13.08 -7.21 16.17
CA CYS A 24 -13.82 -8.42 15.81
C CYS A 24 -13.14 -9.25 14.71
N ASP A 25 -11.89 -8.93 14.35
CA ASP A 25 -11.18 -9.65 13.31
C ASP A 25 -10.76 -11.07 13.77
N ALA A 26 -10.75 -12.02 12.86
CA ALA A 26 -10.37 -13.39 13.13
C ALA A 26 -8.92 -13.54 13.64
N THR A 27 -8.02 -12.61 13.29
CA THR A 27 -6.65 -12.59 13.83
C THR A 27 -6.58 -12.14 15.28
N ASN A 28 -7.62 -11.45 15.80
CA ASN A 28 -7.66 -10.90 17.14
C ASN A 28 -7.98 -11.93 18.24
N VAL A 29 -8.13 -13.20 17.88
CA VAL A 29 -8.31 -14.31 18.84
C VAL A 29 -7.05 -14.58 19.67
N VAL A 30 -5.89 -14.09 19.25
CA VAL A 30 -4.64 -14.22 19.99
C VAL A 30 -4.69 -13.32 21.24
N PRO A 31 -4.65 -13.88 22.45
CA PRO A 31 -4.81 -13.10 23.69
C PRO A 31 -3.58 -12.25 24.01
N HIS A 32 -2.39 -12.75 23.72
CA HIS A 32 -1.12 -12.07 24.01
C HIS A 32 -0.40 -11.76 22.71
N LYS A 33 -0.23 -10.49 22.44
CA LYS A 33 0.52 -9.96 21.30
C LYS A 33 1.75 -9.23 21.86
N LEU A 34 2.88 -9.37 21.19
CA LEU A 34 4.08 -8.63 21.57
C LEU A 34 3.93 -7.15 21.15
N VAL A 35 3.60 -6.93 19.89
CA VAL A 35 3.43 -5.58 19.34
C VAL A 35 2.11 -5.49 18.57
N ALA A 36 1.40 -4.38 18.75
CA ALA A 36 0.26 -3.97 17.93
C ALA A 36 0.66 -2.74 17.10
N ALA A 37 0.75 -2.92 15.79
CA ALA A 37 1.05 -1.84 14.87
C ALA A 37 -0.24 -1.22 14.31
N ILE A 38 -0.48 0.07 14.55
CA ILE A 38 -1.59 0.83 13.99
C ILE A 38 -1.05 1.71 12.87
N THR A 39 -1.26 1.29 11.63
CA THR A 39 -0.87 2.05 10.43
C THR A 39 -1.78 3.27 10.25
N LYS A 40 -1.56 4.08 9.21
CA LYS A 40 -2.37 5.26 8.95
C LYS A 40 -3.86 4.92 8.86
N ILE A 41 -4.67 5.63 9.62
CA ILE A 41 -6.13 5.50 9.59
C ILE A 41 -6.67 6.47 8.55
N GLY A 42 -7.52 5.95 7.68
CA GLY A 42 -8.25 6.69 6.65
C GLY A 42 -9.66 6.13 6.48
N TYR A 43 -10.45 6.77 5.64
CA TYR A 43 -11.81 6.33 5.32
C TYR A 43 -11.76 5.12 4.40
N ASP A 44 -12.16 3.97 4.92
CA ASP A 44 -12.40 2.74 4.16
C ASP A 44 -13.37 1.85 4.93
N HIS A 45 -14.11 0.99 4.24
CA HIS A 45 -15.08 0.06 4.82
C HIS A 45 -16.10 0.72 5.77
N MET A 46 -16.53 1.93 5.46
CA MET A 46 -17.39 2.77 6.33
C MET A 46 -18.72 2.10 6.70
N GLU A 47 -19.26 1.25 5.84
CA GLU A 47 -20.48 0.48 6.12
C GLU A 47 -20.32 -0.49 7.29
N VAL A 48 -19.10 -0.93 7.58
CA VAL A 48 -18.81 -1.92 8.64
C VAL A 48 -18.12 -1.27 9.83
N LEU A 49 -17.15 -0.39 9.59
CA LEU A 49 -16.29 0.19 10.64
C LEU A 49 -16.80 1.52 11.20
N GLY A 50 -17.80 2.13 10.52
CA GLY A 50 -18.34 3.43 10.88
C GLY A 50 -17.89 4.53 9.92
N ASP A 51 -18.59 5.65 9.99
CA ASP A 51 -18.55 6.77 9.05
C ASP A 51 -17.64 7.93 9.49
N THR A 52 -16.88 7.72 10.58
CA THR A 52 -15.95 8.72 11.13
C THR A 52 -14.60 8.08 11.49
N LEU A 53 -13.52 8.88 11.45
CA LEU A 53 -12.17 8.38 11.72
C LEU A 53 -12.00 7.85 13.15
N ASP A 54 -12.68 8.43 14.12
CA ASP A 54 -12.66 7.96 15.50
C ASP A 54 -13.31 6.58 15.66
N LYS A 55 -14.44 6.31 14.95
CA LYS A 55 -15.08 4.98 14.95
C LYS A 55 -14.18 3.94 14.29
N ILE A 56 -13.61 4.25 13.14
CA ILE A 56 -12.67 3.37 12.44
C ILE A 56 -11.44 3.11 13.32
N ALA A 57 -10.92 4.14 13.98
CA ALA A 57 -9.79 4.02 14.92
C ALA A 57 -10.14 3.14 16.12
N ALA A 58 -11.32 3.26 16.69
CA ALA A 58 -11.76 2.43 17.81
C ALA A 58 -11.84 0.94 17.44
N GLU A 59 -12.32 0.61 16.24
CA GLU A 59 -12.34 -0.78 15.74
C GLU A 59 -10.91 -1.32 15.55
N LYS A 60 -10.00 -0.52 14.98
CA LYS A 60 -8.61 -0.92 14.77
C LYS A 60 -7.84 -1.01 16.09
N ALA A 61 -8.04 -0.08 17.02
CA ALA A 61 -7.42 -0.10 18.35
C ALA A 61 -7.85 -1.31 19.20
N GLY A 62 -8.93 -1.99 18.85
CA GLY A 62 -9.37 -3.23 19.49
C GLY A 62 -8.36 -4.39 19.43
N ILE A 63 -7.27 -4.27 18.68
CA ILE A 63 -6.16 -5.23 18.70
C ILE A 63 -5.19 -4.99 19.87
N ILE A 64 -5.25 -3.83 20.52
CA ILE A 64 -4.41 -3.50 21.67
C ILE A 64 -4.89 -4.31 22.87
N LYS A 65 -3.98 -4.99 23.55
CA LYS A 65 -4.23 -5.84 24.71
C LYS A 65 -3.21 -5.55 25.81
N GLU A 66 -3.51 -5.97 27.03
CA GLU A 66 -2.56 -5.91 28.13
C GLU A 66 -1.23 -6.60 27.79
N GLY A 67 -0.11 -5.98 28.11
CA GLY A 67 1.25 -6.46 27.82
C GLY A 67 1.70 -6.30 26.36
N THR A 68 0.92 -5.63 25.52
CA THR A 68 1.25 -5.35 24.11
C THR A 68 1.93 -3.99 24.00
N VAL A 69 3.08 -3.88 23.35
CA VAL A 69 3.63 -2.57 22.95
C VAL A 69 2.89 -2.07 21.72
N VAL A 70 2.44 -0.82 21.73
CA VAL A 70 1.76 -0.20 20.59
C VAL A 70 2.75 0.61 19.78
N VAL A 71 2.86 0.34 18.46
CA VAL A 71 3.57 1.21 17.52
C VAL A 71 2.55 1.89 16.62
N ASN A 72 2.47 3.21 16.72
CA ASN A 72 1.49 4.02 16.04
C ASN A 72 2.12 4.73 14.83
N TYR A 73 1.32 4.96 13.78
CA TYR A 73 1.75 5.70 12.60
C TYR A 73 2.11 7.17 12.96
N PRO A 74 3.24 7.73 12.48
CA PRO A 74 3.73 9.04 12.92
C PRO A 74 2.85 10.22 12.48
N ASP A 75 1.97 10.02 11.52
CA ASP A 75 1.10 11.06 10.94
C ASP A 75 -0.37 10.64 10.99
N GLN A 76 -0.81 10.20 12.18
CA GLN A 76 -2.22 9.87 12.37
C GLN A 76 -3.09 11.12 12.34
N PRO A 77 -4.29 11.04 11.74
CA PRO A 77 -5.31 12.08 11.92
C PRO A 77 -5.63 12.31 13.39
N ALA A 78 -5.84 13.58 13.77
CA ALA A 78 -6.08 13.96 15.16
C ALA A 78 -7.30 13.21 15.76
N GLU A 79 -8.34 13.01 14.95
CA GLU A 79 -9.57 12.30 15.34
C GLU A 79 -9.31 10.82 15.64
N ALA A 80 -8.32 10.22 14.99
CA ALA A 80 -7.95 8.82 15.22
C ALA A 80 -7.15 8.59 16.49
N MET A 81 -6.46 9.63 17.00
CA MET A 81 -5.58 9.50 18.15
C MET A 81 -6.35 9.21 19.45
N GLY A 82 -7.52 9.83 19.66
CA GLY A 82 -8.31 9.65 20.88
C GLY A 82 -8.60 8.18 21.21
N PRO A 83 -9.23 7.42 20.31
CA PRO A 83 -9.51 6.00 20.53
C PRO A 83 -8.26 5.14 20.73
N ILE A 84 -7.15 5.42 20.02
CA ILE A 84 -5.89 4.68 20.19
C ILE A 84 -5.30 4.92 21.59
N LEU A 85 -5.26 6.18 22.05
CA LEU A 85 -4.79 6.54 23.39
C LEU A 85 -5.66 5.91 24.49
N THR A 86 -6.99 5.91 24.29
CA THR A 86 -7.93 5.30 25.23
C THR A 86 -7.67 3.79 25.35
N ALA A 87 -7.59 3.08 24.23
CA ALA A 87 -7.34 1.63 24.23
C ALA A 87 -5.97 1.27 24.84
N ALA A 88 -4.95 2.08 24.62
CA ALA A 88 -3.64 1.87 25.22
C ALA A 88 -3.67 2.11 26.74
N ALA A 89 -4.38 3.15 27.22
CA ALA A 89 -4.55 3.43 28.63
C ALA A 89 -5.32 2.31 29.35
N GLU A 90 -6.41 1.81 28.76
CA GLU A 90 -7.17 0.67 29.27
C GLU A 90 -6.36 -0.62 29.33
N ALA A 91 -5.46 -0.83 28.37
CA ALA A 91 -4.55 -1.96 28.32
C ALA A 91 -3.27 -1.75 29.16
N HIS A 92 -3.14 -0.63 29.86
CA HIS A 92 -1.96 -0.26 30.65
C HIS A 92 -0.63 -0.39 29.87
N THR A 93 -0.63 0.02 28.60
CA THR A 93 0.52 -0.11 27.71
C THR A 93 1.03 1.24 27.19
N SER A 94 2.29 1.25 26.78
CA SER A 94 2.93 2.40 26.16
C SER A 94 2.65 2.46 24.66
N ILE A 95 2.66 3.68 24.10
CA ILE A 95 2.60 3.93 22.67
C ILE A 95 3.94 4.50 22.23
N ILE A 96 4.53 3.86 21.23
CA ILE A 96 5.68 4.36 20.49
C ILE A 96 5.15 4.97 19.19
N THR A 97 5.48 6.22 18.93
CA THR A 97 5.22 6.88 17.65
C THR A 97 6.56 7.31 17.08
N PRO A 98 6.94 6.87 15.89
CA PRO A 98 8.20 7.30 15.27
C PRO A 98 8.29 8.81 15.19
N ASP A 99 9.44 9.38 15.56
CA ASP A 99 9.67 10.82 15.48
C ASP A 99 9.89 11.22 14.01
N LYS A 100 9.09 12.16 13.53
CA LYS A 100 9.19 12.67 12.16
C LYS A 100 10.46 13.49 11.93
N ASP A 101 10.95 14.15 12.98
CA ASP A 101 12.15 14.97 12.89
C ASP A 101 13.41 14.11 12.71
N ASP A 102 13.35 12.85 13.16
CA ASP A 102 14.41 11.85 12.95
C ASP A 102 14.29 11.12 11.60
N LEU A 103 13.21 11.35 10.82
CA LEU A 103 12.97 10.69 9.56
C LEU A 103 13.31 11.60 8.37
N THR A 104 14.34 11.25 7.63
CA THR A 104 14.72 11.95 6.39
C THR A 104 14.56 11.02 5.18
N LEU A 105 13.80 11.49 4.18
CA LEU A 105 13.71 10.81 2.89
C LEU A 105 14.86 11.29 1.99
N LEU A 106 15.83 10.42 1.76
CA LEU A 106 17.01 10.71 0.94
C LEU A 106 16.67 10.59 -0.55
N ARG A 107 17.38 11.35 -1.40
CA ARG A 107 17.25 11.22 -2.86
C ARG A 107 17.77 9.86 -3.31
N GLY A 108 16.93 9.11 -4.03
CA GLY A 108 17.25 7.88 -4.76
C GLY A 108 17.18 8.10 -6.27
N LYS A 109 17.39 7.02 -7.02
CA LYS A 109 17.02 6.96 -8.45
C LYS A 109 15.50 6.93 -8.58
N ARG A 110 14.99 7.06 -9.82
CA ARG A 110 13.56 6.93 -10.12
C ARG A 110 12.95 5.70 -9.42
N LEU A 111 11.86 5.91 -8.68
CA LEU A 111 11.14 4.88 -7.91
C LEU A 111 11.97 4.16 -6.83
N GLU A 112 13.14 4.69 -6.45
CA GLU A 112 13.91 4.18 -5.32
C GLU A 112 13.74 5.12 -4.13
N ASN A 113 13.34 4.56 -3.00
CA ASN A 113 13.32 5.27 -1.73
C ASN A 113 14.55 4.90 -0.90
N ARG A 114 15.14 5.89 -0.29
CA ARG A 114 16.17 5.71 0.74
C ARG A 114 15.78 6.59 1.91
N ILE A 115 15.96 6.08 3.11
CA ILE A 115 15.67 6.80 4.34
C ILE A 115 16.91 6.88 5.23
N ASP A 116 16.90 7.89 6.09
CA ASP A 116 17.66 7.92 7.34
C ASP A 116 16.64 8.11 8.45
N TYR A 117 16.53 7.15 9.37
CA TYR A 117 15.67 7.22 10.52
C TYR A 117 16.46 6.86 11.76
N GLY A 118 16.71 7.84 12.64
CA GLY A 118 17.48 7.64 13.88
C GLY A 118 18.88 7.02 13.64
N GLY A 119 19.49 7.24 12.46
CA GLY A 119 20.77 6.67 12.05
C GLY A 119 20.65 5.38 11.22
N TYR A 120 19.48 4.76 11.12
CA TYR A 120 19.21 3.64 10.21
C TYR A 120 19.10 4.13 8.77
N ARG A 121 20.19 4.00 8.01
CA ARG A 121 20.26 4.41 6.59
C ARG A 121 19.97 3.24 5.69
N ALA A 122 18.75 3.14 5.20
CA ALA A 122 18.29 2.03 4.39
C ALA A 122 17.82 2.44 2.99
N ALA A 123 18.08 1.58 2.00
CA ALA A 123 17.28 1.55 0.79
C ALA A 123 15.99 0.79 1.10
N LEU A 124 14.84 1.28 0.65
CA LEU A 124 13.57 0.60 0.83
C LEU A 124 13.25 -0.28 -0.38
N GLY A 125 12.87 -1.51 -0.12
CA GLY A 125 12.42 -2.44 -1.14
C GLY A 125 11.06 -2.07 -1.75
N LEU A 126 10.28 -1.23 -1.04
CA LEU A 126 8.97 -0.74 -1.47
C LEU A 126 9.06 0.73 -1.91
N PRO A 127 8.70 1.05 -3.16
CA PRO A 127 8.60 2.43 -3.65
C PRO A 127 7.43 3.20 -3.00
N GLY A 128 7.46 4.54 -3.12
CA GLY A 128 6.43 5.44 -2.61
C GLY A 128 6.87 6.15 -1.32
N THR A 129 6.64 7.46 -1.25
CA THR A 129 7.11 8.30 -0.13
C THR A 129 6.50 7.91 1.21
N HIS A 130 5.25 7.43 1.20
CA HIS A 130 4.55 6.93 2.38
C HIS A 130 5.23 5.71 3.02
N GLN A 131 6.04 4.96 2.25
CA GLN A 131 6.77 3.81 2.78
C GLN A 131 7.88 4.22 3.76
N ALA A 132 8.31 5.48 3.75
CA ALA A 132 9.25 6.00 4.74
C ALA A 132 8.67 5.92 6.17
N ASN A 133 7.41 6.32 6.34
CA ASN A 133 6.73 6.22 7.64
C ASN A 133 6.51 4.76 8.07
N HIS A 134 6.16 3.88 7.14
CA HIS A 134 6.02 2.44 7.43
C HIS A 134 7.38 1.81 7.80
N ALA A 135 8.46 2.24 7.14
CA ALA A 135 9.81 1.78 7.47
C ALA A 135 10.24 2.24 8.87
N ALA A 136 9.96 3.50 9.24
CA ALA A 136 10.21 3.98 10.60
C ALA A 136 9.41 3.18 11.64
N MET A 137 8.13 2.87 11.36
CA MET A 137 7.37 1.96 12.22
C MET A 137 8.00 0.56 12.32
N ALA A 138 8.49 0.01 11.22
CA ALA A 138 9.13 -1.31 11.22
C ALA A 138 10.42 -1.32 12.05
N VAL A 139 11.20 -0.24 12.02
CA VAL A 139 12.37 -0.06 12.89
C VAL A 139 11.94 -0.04 14.37
N GLU A 140 10.92 0.78 14.72
CA GLU A 140 10.43 0.85 16.11
C GLU A 140 9.85 -0.49 16.59
N ILE A 141 9.19 -1.26 15.72
CA ILE A 141 8.71 -2.61 16.06
C ILE A 141 9.90 -3.53 16.38
N ALA A 142 10.94 -3.52 15.54
CA ALA A 142 12.12 -4.34 15.77
C ALA A 142 12.85 -3.93 17.09
N LEU A 143 12.98 -2.63 17.32
CA LEU A 143 13.55 -2.10 18.58
C LEU A 143 12.70 -2.45 19.80
N ALA A 144 11.38 -2.41 19.70
CA ALA A 144 10.48 -2.82 20.77
C ALA A 144 10.61 -4.33 21.07
N LEU A 145 10.69 -5.18 20.05
CA LEU A 145 10.94 -6.62 20.22
C LEU A 145 12.27 -6.89 20.92
N TRP A 146 13.30 -6.13 20.60
CA TRP A 146 14.59 -6.23 21.27
C TRP A 146 14.53 -5.75 22.73
N ARG A 147 14.02 -4.53 22.97
CA ARG A 147 14.08 -3.88 24.27
C ARG A 147 13.15 -4.52 25.31
N GLU A 148 11.91 -4.83 24.89
CA GLU A 148 10.85 -5.27 25.81
C GLU A 148 10.74 -6.79 25.90
N PHE A 149 11.13 -7.51 24.86
CA PHE A 149 10.92 -8.95 24.77
C PHE A 149 12.22 -9.76 24.57
N GLY A 150 13.37 -9.10 24.46
CA GLY A 150 14.69 -9.74 24.42
C GLY A 150 15.00 -10.50 23.12
N TYR A 151 14.31 -10.20 22.03
CA TYR A 151 14.66 -10.77 20.72
C TYR A 151 15.95 -10.17 20.19
N ASP A 152 16.90 -11.00 19.81
CA ASP A 152 18.17 -10.57 19.24
C ASP A 152 18.00 -10.23 17.75
N ILE A 153 17.72 -8.95 17.48
CA ILE A 153 17.56 -8.41 16.11
C ILE A 153 18.69 -7.40 15.88
N SER A 154 19.65 -7.76 15.02
CA SER A 154 20.77 -6.86 14.71
C SER A 154 20.35 -5.71 13.80
N ASP A 155 21.10 -4.60 13.85
CA ASP A 155 20.91 -3.46 12.95
C ASP A 155 21.00 -3.88 11.48
N ASP A 156 21.94 -4.76 11.15
CA ASP A 156 22.07 -5.30 9.78
C ASP A 156 20.82 -6.07 9.34
N ALA A 157 20.18 -6.83 10.24
CA ALA A 157 18.95 -7.54 9.95
C ALA A 157 17.77 -6.56 9.68
N ILE A 158 17.71 -5.45 10.44
CA ILE A 158 16.73 -4.39 10.22
C ILE A 158 16.94 -3.76 8.83
N LEU A 159 18.17 -3.33 8.53
CA LEU A 159 18.52 -2.71 7.24
C LEU A 159 18.23 -3.64 6.06
N GLN A 160 18.61 -4.92 6.18
CA GLN A 160 18.38 -5.92 5.15
C GLN A 160 16.87 -6.20 4.97
N GLY A 161 16.11 -6.32 6.07
CA GLY A 161 14.67 -6.52 6.03
C GLY A 161 13.93 -5.38 5.32
N LEU A 162 14.33 -4.12 5.56
CA LEU A 162 13.78 -2.96 4.86
C LEU A 162 14.12 -2.97 3.36
N ALA A 163 15.33 -3.38 2.99
CA ALA A 163 15.76 -3.47 1.61
C ALA A 163 15.11 -4.62 0.84
N ASP A 164 14.86 -5.75 1.51
CA ASP A 164 14.29 -6.95 0.91
C ASP A 164 12.76 -7.00 0.92
N ALA A 165 12.11 -6.05 1.62
CA ALA A 165 10.66 -5.99 1.67
C ALA A 165 10.07 -5.91 0.25
N ARG A 166 9.15 -6.81 -0.07
CA ARG A 166 8.42 -6.86 -1.35
C ARG A 166 6.96 -7.12 -1.07
N MET A 167 6.10 -6.40 -1.77
CA MET A 167 4.66 -6.58 -1.73
C MET A 167 4.10 -6.53 -3.13
N PRO A 168 3.57 -7.61 -3.66
CA PRO A 168 2.93 -7.60 -4.98
C PRO A 168 1.85 -6.52 -5.07
N ALA A 169 1.76 -5.87 -6.22
CA ALA A 169 0.80 -4.79 -6.48
C ALA A 169 0.87 -3.60 -5.48
N ARG A 170 2.05 -3.30 -4.95
CA ARG A 170 2.32 -2.08 -4.18
C ARG A 170 3.45 -1.30 -4.86
N ILE A 171 3.09 -0.53 -5.88
CA ILE A 171 4.06 0.14 -6.77
C ILE A 171 5.12 -0.86 -7.21
N GLU A 172 4.67 -2.06 -7.62
CA GLU A 172 5.54 -3.16 -8.00
C GLU A 172 6.16 -2.89 -9.36
N VAL A 173 7.47 -2.61 -9.38
CA VAL A 173 8.23 -2.40 -10.60
C VAL A 173 8.67 -3.75 -11.16
N LEU A 174 8.02 -4.20 -12.23
CA LEU A 174 8.28 -5.48 -12.88
C LEU A 174 9.37 -5.38 -13.96
N ARG A 175 9.46 -4.23 -14.63
CA ARG A 175 10.53 -3.87 -15.58
C ARG A 175 10.83 -2.38 -15.45
N ARG A 176 12.09 -1.98 -15.54
CA ARG A 176 12.49 -0.56 -15.35
C ARG A 176 12.56 0.22 -16.66
N HIS A 177 12.87 -0.41 -17.78
CA HIS A 177 13.08 0.24 -19.05
C HIS A 177 12.64 -0.68 -20.22
N PRO A 178 11.58 -0.32 -20.97
CA PRO A 178 10.54 0.62 -20.58
C PRO A 178 9.85 0.20 -19.29
N LEU A 179 9.29 1.16 -18.53
CA LEU A 179 8.69 0.87 -17.24
C LEU A 179 7.47 -0.05 -17.38
N LEU A 180 7.42 -1.11 -16.58
CA LEU A 180 6.19 -1.85 -16.30
C LEU A 180 5.94 -1.82 -14.81
N LEU A 181 4.86 -1.16 -14.39
CA LEU A 181 4.50 -0.96 -12.99
C LEU A 181 3.09 -1.47 -12.72
N LEU A 182 2.93 -2.13 -11.60
CA LEU A 182 1.64 -2.65 -11.12
C LEU A 182 1.34 -2.08 -9.73
N ASP A 183 0.13 -1.52 -9.57
CA ASP A 183 -0.36 -1.05 -8.27
C ASP A 183 -1.81 -1.44 -8.01
N GLY A 184 -2.12 -1.82 -6.79
CA GLY A 184 -3.45 -2.26 -6.38
C GLY A 184 -4.30 -1.15 -5.74
N CYS A 185 -4.01 0.13 -5.99
CA CYS A 185 -4.82 1.23 -5.47
C CYS A 185 -6.29 1.06 -5.89
N HIS A 186 -7.21 1.28 -4.96
CA HIS A 186 -8.62 1.01 -5.16
C HIS A 186 -9.54 2.00 -4.43
N ASN A 187 -8.96 3.08 -3.92
CA ASN A 187 -9.64 4.19 -3.27
C ASN A 187 -8.88 5.50 -3.56
N PRO A 188 -9.47 6.69 -3.29
CA PRO A 188 -8.84 7.98 -3.57
C PRO A 188 -7.48 8.16 -2.90
N ASP A 189 -7.33 7.76 -1.63
CA ASP A 189 -6.04 7.87 -0.93
C ASP A 189 -4.92 7.07 -1.62
N GLY A 190 -5.21 5.83 -2.05
CA GLY A 190 -4.27 4.99 -2.80
C GLY A 190 -3.91 5.60 -4.15
N ALA A 191 -4.91 6.10 -4.88
CA ALA A 191 -4.71 6.78 -6.17
C ALA A 191 -3.81 8.01 -6.03
N LYS A 192 -4.09 8.86 -5.04
CA LYS A 192 -3.28 10.05 -4.72
C LYS A 192 -1.83 9.69 -4.38
N MET A 193 -1.63 8.61 -3.61
CA MET A 193 -0.28 8.15 -3.25
C MET A 193 0.50 7.62 -4.46
N LEU A 194 -0.17 6.90 -5.36
CA LEU A 194 0.44 6.44 -6.62
C LEU A 194 0.80 7.65 -7.49
N ALA A 195 -0.14 8.56 -7.74
CA ALA A 195 0.07 9.78 -8.52
C ALA A 195 1.26 10.60 -7.98
N ALA A 196 1.29 10.87 -6.67
CA ALA A 196 2.40 11.59 -6.04
C ALA A 196 3.75 10.87 -6.21
N THR A 197 3.76 9.54 -6.24
CA THR A 197 4.97 8.76 -6.47
C THR A 197 5.45 8.86 -7.91
N LEU A 198 4.53 8.79 -8.88
CA LEU A 198 4.84 8.92 -10.31
C LEU A 198 5.35 10.33 -10.63
N THR A 199 4.68 11.38 -10.13
CA THR A 199 5.08 12.78 -10.27
C THR A 199 6.48 13.01 -9.70
N ARG A 200 6.73 12.55 -8.46
CA ARG A 200 8.06 12.67 -7.84
C ARG A 200 9.16 11.94 -8.62
N ALA A 201 8.81 10.86 -9.29
CA ALA A 201 9.74 10.10 -10.14
C ALA A 201 9.92 10.73 -11.54
N ASP A 202 9.29 11.88 -11.81
CA ASP A 202 9.41 12.63 -13.06
C ASP A 202 8.88 11.83 -14.26
N PHE A 203 7.69 11.25 -14.09
CA PHE A 203 6.98 10.48 -15.11
C PHE A 203 5.71 11.18 -15.64
N GLU A 204 5.48 12.45 -15.30
CA GLU A 204 4.29 13.19 -15.73
C GLU A 204 4.10 13.12 -17.24
N GLU A 205 2.87 12.80 -17.69
CA GLU A 205 2.47 12.67 -19.09
C GLU A 205 3.32 11.73 -19.97
N ASN A 206 4.25 11.00 -19.37
CA ASN A 206 5.14 10.09 -20.10
C ASN A 206 4.79 8.61 -19.91
N LEU A 207 3.62 8.32 -19.36
CA LEU A 207 3.17 6.95 -19.10
C LEU A 207 1.85 6.65 -19.79
N VAL A 208 1.58 5.37 -19.99
CA VAL A 208 0.28 4.86 -20.41
C VAL A 208 -0.37 4.13 -19.25
N GLY A 209 -1.63 4.49 -18.94
CA GLY A 209 -2.41 3.83 -17.89
C GLY A 209 -3.21 2.64 -18.42
N VAL A 210 -3.26 1.55 -17.67
CA VAL A 210 -4.29 0.50 -17.80
C VAL A 210 -5.10 0.50 -16.52
N LEU A 211 -6.36 0.92 -16.58
CA LEU A 211 -7.21 1.15 -15.42
C LEU A 211 -8.44 0.25 -15.41
N GLY A 212 -8.74 -0.33 -14.25
CA GLY A 212 -9.97 -1.07 -14.01
C GLY A 212 -10.37 -0.99 -12.54
N VAL A 213 -11.57 -0.49 -12.27
CA VAL A 213 -12.07 -0.13 -10.94
C VAL A 213 -13.34 -0.90 -10.58
N LEU A 214 -13.74 -0.85 -9.32
CA LEU A 214 -15.03 -1.37 -8.87
C LEU A 214 -16.06 -0.24 -8.85
N ALA A 215 -17.32 -0.54 -9.17
CA ALA A 215 -18.42 0.43 -9.28
C ALA A 215 -18.80 1.06 -7.92
N ASP A 216 -18.52 0.37 -6.82
CA ASP A 216 -18.78 0.82 -5.45
C ASP A 216 -17.68 1.72 -4.87
N LYS A 217 -16.65 2.06 -5.66
CA LYS A 217 -15.55 2.94 -5.24
C LYS A 217 -15.70 4.34 -5.85
N ASP A 218 -15.07 5.31 -5.22
CA ASP A 218 -15.02 6.69 -5.72
C ASP A 218 -13.98 6.81 -6.85
N TYR A 219 -14.31 6.20 -7.99
CA TYR A 219 -13.43 6.15 -9.15
C TYR A 219 -13.25 7.51 -9.84
N LYS A 220 -14.16 8.47 -9.61
CA LYS A 220 -14.03 9.82 -10.18
C LYS A 220 -12.89 10.58 -9.52
N ASP A 221 -12.83 10.55 -8.19
CA ASP A 221 -11.74 11.15 -7.43
C ASP A 221 -10.41 10.44 -7.75
N MET A 222 -10.44 9.10 -7.87
CA MET A 222 -9.25 8.34 -8.30
C MET A 222 -8.75 8.78 -9.68
N LEU A 223 -9.63 8.97 -10.66
CA LEU A 223 -9.26 9.45 -11.99
C LEU A 223 -8.73 10.87 -11.98
N SER A 224 -9.30 11.75 -11.17
CA SER A 224 -8.83 13.12 -11.01
C SER A 224 -7.36 13.20 -10.59
N ASP A 225 -6.93 12.30 -9.70
CA ASP A 225 -5.54 12.24 -9.24
C ASP A 225 -4.62 11.52 -10.23
N LEU A 226 -5.08 10.42 -10.85
CA LEU A 226 -4.24 9.53 -11.68
C LEU A 226 -4.10 10.00 -13.12
N ALA A 227 -5.15 10.54 -13.73
CA ALA A 227 -5.17 10.85 -15.16
C ALA A 227 -4.07 11.84 -15.59
N PRO A 228 -3.67 12.84 -14.78
CA PRO A 228 -2.57 13.72 -15.14
C PRO A 228 -1.21 13.03 -15.29
N CYS A 229 -1.08 11.79 -14.79
CA CYS A 229 0.15 11.01 -14.95
C CYS A 229 0.25 10.32 -16.32
N PHE A 230 -0.82 10.29 -17.11
CA PHE A 230 -0.94 9.45 -18.29
C PHE A 230 -1.20 10.25 -19.57
N ALA A 231 -0.41 9.98 -20.60
CA ALA A 231 -0.68 10.48 -21.97
C ALA A 231 -1.94 9.82 -22.57
N LYS A 232 -2.21 8.56 -22.20
CA LYS A 232 -3.38 7.79 -22.60
C LYS A 232 -3.76 6.76 -21.57
N ILE A 233 -5.05 6.47 -21.44
CA ILE A 233 -5.59 5.44 -20.56
C ILE A 233 -6.35 4.39 -21.38
N TYR A 234 -6.00 3.12 -21.20
CA TYR A 234 -6.81 1.97 -21.61
C TYR A 234 -7.64 1.49 -20.42
N THR A 235 -8.96 1.51 -20.57
CA THR A 235 -9.88 1.07 -19.51
C THR A 235 -10.30 -0.37 -19.73
N VAL A 236 -10.46 -1.13 -18.62
CA VAL A 236 -10.85 -2.54 -18.67
C VAL A 236 -11.89 -2.86 -17.61
N THR A 237 -12.66 -3.91 -17.82
CA THR A 237 -13.56 -4.50 -16.83
C THR A 237 -12.83 -5.65 -16.11
N PRO A 238 -12.36 -5.48 -14.84
CA PRO A 238 -11.77 -6.58 -14.10
C PRO A 238 -12.73 -7.75 -13.91
N ASN A 239 -12.22 -8.97 -13.82
CA ASN A 239 -13.04 -10.15 -13.57
C ASN A 239 -13.58 -10.18 -12.13
N CYS A 240 -14.58 -9.35 -11.87
CA CYS A 240 -15.25 -9.21 -10.59
C CYS A 240 -16.71 -8.79 -10.80
N PRO A 241 -17.69 -9.39 -10.10
CA PRO A 241 -19.11 -9.02 -10.23
C PRO A 241 -19.43 -7.55 -9.90
N ARG A 242 -18.55 -6.87 -9.15
CA ARG A 242 -18.68 -5.46 -8.79
C ARG A 242 -17.88 -4.52 -9.69
N ALA A 243 -17.27 -5.03 -10.76
CA ALA A 243 -16.46 -4.20 -11.65
C ALA A 243 -17.30 -3.15 -12.35
N LEU A 244 -16.76 -1.94 -12.49
CA LEU A 244 -17.27 -0.95 -13.43
C LEU A 244 -16.92 -1.38 -14.85
N SER A 245 -17.83 -1.18 -15.81
CA SER A 245 -17.55 -1.55 -17.21
C SER A 245 -16.44 -0.66 -17.80
N ALA A 246 -15.69 -1.22 -18.74
CA ALA A 246 -14.62 -0.50 -19.44
C ALA A 246 -15.17 0.77 -20.12
N GLU A 247 -16.36 0.69 -20.72
CA GLU A 247 -17.01 1.79 -21.44
C GLU A 247 -17.46 2.91 -20.50
N GLU A 248 -17.96 2.57 -19.30
CA GLU A 248 -18.36 3.58 -18.30
C GLU A 248 -17.12 4.28 -17.75
N LEU A 249 -16.08 3.53 -17.43
CA LEU A 249 -14.82 4.09 -16.96
C LEU A 249 -14.16 4.96 -18.04
N GLN A 250 -14.20 4.54 -19.31
CA GLN A 250 -13.71 5.33 -20.45
C GLN A 250 -14.41 6.68 -20.57
N LYS A 251 -15.75 6.71 -20.43
CA LYS A 251 -16.51 7.96 -20.50
C LYS A 251 -16.02 8.97 -19.47
N GLU A 252 -15.78 8.52 -18.24
CA GLU A 252 -15.26 9.40 -17.18
C GLU A 252 -13.80 9.79 -17.46
N ALA A 253 -12.94 8.83 -17.82
CA ALA A 253 -11.52 9.10 -18.09
C ALA A 253 -11.32 10.14 -19.22
N ARG A 254 -12.20 10.18 -20.21
CA ARG A 254 -12.15 11.15 -21.32
C ARG A 254 -12.36 12.61 -20.92
N PHE A 255 -12.89 12.88 -19.73
CA PHE A 255 -12.91 14.24 -19.19
C PHE A 255 -11.52 14.73 -18.75
N HIS A 256 -10.57 13.83 -18.57
CA HIS A 256 -9.25 14.13 -18.04
C HIS A 256 -8.12 13.92 -19.04
N THR A 257 -8.16 12.86 -19.85
CA THR A 257 -7.12 12.52 -20.86
C THR A 257 -7.71 11.65 -21.97
N ASP A 258 -6.90 11.35 -23.01
CA ASP A 258 -7.31 10.38 -24.04
C ASP A 258 -7.53 8.99 -23.43
N ALA A 259 -8.67 8.38 -23.73
CA ALA A 259 -9.02 7.08 -23.16
C ALA A 259 -9.75 6.18 -24.17
N GLU A 260 -9.43 4.88 -24.12
CA GLU A 260 -9.98 3.83 -24.96
C GLU A 260 -10.37 2.61 -24.14
N ALA A 261 -11.58 2.08 -24.36
CA ALA A 261 -11.98 0.81 -23.75
C ALA A 261 -11.34 -0.37 -24.49
N ALA A 262 -10.85 -1.33 -23.73
CA ALA A 262 -10.26 -2.55 -24.24
C ALA A 262 -11.12 -3.78 -23.93
N ASP A 263 -11.07 -4.79 -24.80
CA ASP A 263 -11.91 -5.99 -24.70
C ASP A 263 -11.50 -6.93 -23.55
N SER A 264 -10.26 -6.83 -23.10
CA SER A 264 -9.71 -7.65 -22.00
C SER A 264 -8.47 -7.00 -21.39
N VAL A 265 -8.08 -7.47 -20.20
CA VAL A 265 -6.83 -7.03 -19.54
C VAL A 265 -5.61 -7.32 -20.41
N ALA A 266 -5.58 -8.47 -21.09
CA ALA A 266 -4.48 -8.82 -22.00
C ALA A 266 -4.42 -7.88 -23.22
N ASP A 267 -5.59 -7.53 -23.79
CA ASP A 267 -5.67 -6.58 -24.91
C ASP A 267 -5.23 -5.18 -24.49
N ALA A 268 -5.67 -4.71 -23.31
CA ALA A 268 -5.28 -3.42 -22.77
C ALA A 268 -3.76 -3.30 -22.54
N ILE A 269 -3.15 -4.32 -21.93
CA ILE A 269 -1.71 -4.34 -21.68
C ILE A 269 -0.95 -4.31 -23.00
N ARG A 270 -1.34 -5.13 -23.97
CA ARG A 270 -0.74 -5.14 -25.31
C ARG A 270 -0.82 -3.77 -25.97
N LYS A 271 -2.03 -3.20 -26.06
CA LYS A 271 -2.26 -1.86 -26.65
C LYS A 271 -1.46 -0.78 -25.93
N ALA A 272 -1.38 -0.86 -24.60
CA ALA A 272 -0.64 0.13 -23.80
C ALA A 272 0.87 0.05 -24.06
N VAL A 273 1.43 -1.16 -24.16
CA VAL A 273 2.85 -1.36 -24.49
C VAL A 273 3.14 -0.89 -25.91
N ASP A 274 2.35 -1.32 -26.90
CA ASP A 274 2.49 -0.90 -28.31
C ASP A 274 2.43 0.64 -28.43
N TYR A 275 1.44 1.29 -27.76
CA TYR A 275 1.30 2.74 -27.76
C TYR A 275 2.49 3.45 -27.10
N ALA A 276 2.98 2.91 -25.98
CA ALA A 276 4.13 3.48 -25.29
C ALA A 276 5.39 3.42 -26.18
N ASP A 277 5.63 2.31 -26.85
CA ASP A 277 6.77 2.11 -27.74
C ASP A 277 6.68 3.01 -28.99
N GLU A 278 5.51 3.08 -29.65
CA GLU A 278 5.28 3.92 -30.84
C GLU A 278 5.45 5.42 -30.56
N ASN A 279 5.12 5.87 -29.34
CA ASN A 279 5.19 7.27 -28.93
C ASN A 279 6.43 7.60 -28.06
N ASN A 280 7.35 6.63 -27.91
CA ASN A 280 8.57 6.78 -27.12
C ASN A 280 8.30 7.26 -25.68
N LEU A 281 7.25 6.71 -25.05
CA LEU A 281 6.88 7.00 -23.67
C LEU A 281 7.69 6.15 -22.68
N ALA A 282 7.69 6.56 -21.42
CA ALA A 282 8.50 5.93 -20.39
C ALA A 282 8.04 4.50 -20.00
N GLY A 283 6.76 4.17 -20.26
CA GLY A 283 6.23 2.83 -20.02
C GLY A 283 4.76 2.78 -19.62
N VAL A 284 4.37 1.69 -18.97
CA VAL A 284 2.99 1.34 -18.65
C VAL A 284 2.79 1.17 -17.13
N VAL A 285 1.68 1.71 -16.63
CA VAL A 285 1.22 1.51 -15.26
C VAL A 285 -0.16 0.86 -15.28
N VAL A 286 -0.30 -0.27 -14.58
CA VAL A 286 -1.57 -0.96 -14.40
C VAL A 286 -2.06 -0.73 -12.98
N CYS A 287 -3.28 -0.16 -12.81
CA CYS A 287 -3.81 0.18 -11.49
C CYS A 287 -5.35 0.31 -11.47
N GLY A 288 -5.92 0.53 -10.28
CA GLY A 288 -7.35 0.83 -10.06
C GLY A 288 -8.10 -0.20 -9.21
N SER A 289 -7.62 -1.43 -9.09
CA SER A 289 -8.18 -2.43 -8.17
C SER A 289 -7.23 -3.61 -7.93
N LEU A 290 -7.38 -4.27 -6.77
CA LEU A 290 -6.68 -5.52 -6.50
C LEU A 290 -7.11 -6.66 -7.43
N TYR A 291 -8.35 -6.64 -7.93
CA TYR A 291 -8.85 -7.62 -8.91
C TYR A 291 -8.12 -7.48 -10.24
N LEU A 292 -8.01 -6.25 -10.75
CA LEU A 292 -7.20 -5.98 -11.94
C LEU A 292 -5.74 -6.38 -11.72
N ALA A 293 -5.18 -6.02 -10.58
CA ALA A 293 -3.78 -6.34 -10.27
C ALA A 293 -3.52 -7.85 -10.26
N ALA A 294 -4.42 -8.64 -9.67
CA ALA A 294 -4.31 -10.09 -9.65
C ALA A 294 -4.37 -10.72 -11.06
N GLU A 295 -5.23 -10.19 -11.94
CA GLU A 295 -5.37 -10.65 -13.33
C GLU A 295 -4.18 -10.19 -14.20
N ALA A 296 -3.74 -8.95 -14.04
CA ALA A 296 -2.70 -8.35 -14.86
C ALA A 296 -1.29 -8.87 -14.52
N ARG A 297 -1.01 -9.15 -13.24
CA ARG A 297 0.34 -9.52 -12.78
C ARG A 297 0.99 -10.66 -13.58
N PRO A 298 0.34 -11.82 -13.79
CA PRO A 298 0.94 -12.90 -14.56
C PRO A 298 1.18 -12.54 -16.03
N LEU A 299 0.38 -11.62 -16.59
CA LEU A 299 0.57 -11.12 -17.97
C LEU A 299 1.76 -10.18 -18.03
N LEU A 300 1.88 -9.26 -17.08
CA LEU A 300 2.99 -8.30 -17.01
C LEU A 300 4.33 -8.99 -16.72
N LEU A 301 4.35 -10.07 -15.91
CA LEU A 301 5.57 -10.86 -15.69
C LEU A 301 6.08 -11.47 -17.00
N LYS A 302 5.19 -12.03 -17.82
CA LYS A 302 5.56 -12.55 -19.16
C LYS A 302 6.01 -11.43 -20.10
N GLU A 303 5.44 -10.23 -19.99
CA GLU A 303 5.84 -9.08 -20.79
C GLU A 303 7.21 -8.53 -20.34
N ALA A 304 7.52 -8.61 -19.05
CA ALA A 304 8.80 -8.16 -18.50
C ALA A 304 9.99 -9.05 -18.92
N GLU A 305 9.74 -10.30 -19.32
CA GLU A 305 10.75 -11.26 -19.79
C GLU A 305 11.14 -11.05 -21.28
N LYS A 306 10.37 -10.26 -22.04
CA LYS A 306 10.68 -9.89 -23.42
C LYS A 306 11.71 -8.76 -23.49
#